data_94fd620afa94d1e51beaa7cadd8c93ec
#
_entry.id   94fd620afa94d1e51beaa7cadd8c93ec
#
_cell.length_a   1.000
_cell.length_b   1.000
_cell.length_c   1.000
_cell.angle_alpha   90.00
_cell.angle_beta   90.00
_cell.angle_gamma   90.00
#
_symmetry.space_group_name_H-M   'P 1'
#
loop_
_entity.id
_entity.type
_entity.pdbx_description
1 polymer ?
#
loop_
_entity_poly.entity_id
_entity_poly.type
_entity_poly.pdbx_seq_one_letter_code
_entity_poly.pdbx_strand_id
1 'polypeptide(L)'
;MVKVLSVHSFRGGTGKSNLSANLAVCLAMEGQRVAVFDTDLASPGVHVLFGFSAGDKDLLINDFLQNGKPIKSCVHDVTPSAVKAAKGRIWLAPASMESDKIAKILREGYEVERLNDAIFDLVEDLKLDYVVIDTHPGINEETLLSTAISDALVMVMRPDSQDYLGTAVAIEVAERLDVPQINLVVNKLPDCFEPDSVKQRVNDSFNYTPTAILPLSADLLNLASGGLAVLECPDHTWTQSVKDLASLLHAQVSNTQ
;
A
#
# COMPACT_ATOMS: atom_id res chain seq x y z
N MET A 1 5.37 -19.45 1.60
CA MET A 1 5.34 -18.48 2.72
C MET A 1 4.63 -17.24 2.20
N VAL A 2 3.73 -16.62 2.99
CA VAL A 2 3.09 -15.34 2.62
C VAL A 2 4.15 -14.27 2.43
N LYS A 3 3.88 -13.29 1.58
CA LYS A 3 4.74 -12.13 1.36
C LYS A 3 4.05 -10.86 1.84
N VAL A 4 4.75 -10.09 2.67
CA VAL A 4 4.27 -8.82 3.23
C VAL A 4 4.92 -7.66 2.48
N LEU A 5 4.09 -6.83 1.87
CA LEU A 5 4.49 -5.61 1.16
C LEU A 5 3.94 -4.39 1.90
N SER A 6 4.79 -3.55 2.44
CA SER A 6 4.37 -2.24 2.95
C SER A 6 4.54 -1.16 1.89
N VAL A 7 3.51 -0.36 1.69
CA VAL A 7 3.57 0.85 0.84
C VAL A 7 3.61 2.05 1.74
N HIS A 8 4.72 2.79 1.69
CA HIS A 8 4.99 3.89 2.61
C HIS A 8 5.41 5.17 1.89
N SER A 9 5.24 6.29 2.55
CA SER A 9 5.76 7.59 2.12
C SER A 9 6.02 8.49 3.33
N PHE A 10 7.06 9.29 3.27
CA PHE A 10 7.33 10.25 4.34
C PHE A 10 6.25 11.33 4.47
N ARG A 11 5.60 11.71 3.34
CA ARG A 11 4.57 12.75 3.31
C ARG A 11 3.24 12.24 2.77
N GLY A 12 2.16 12.88 3.20
CA GLY A 12 0.84 12.65 2.64
C GLY A 12 0.70 13.15 1.19
N GLY A 13 -0.25 12.60 0.45
CA GLY A 13 -0.58 13.04 -0.90
C GLY A 13 0.37 12.54 -2.01
N THR A 14 1.26 11.60 -1.73
CA THR A 14 2.16 10.98 -2.72
C THR A 14 1.45 9.98 -3.65
N GLY A 15 0.23 9.55 -3.31
CA GLY A 15 -0.53 8.55 -4.05
C GLY A 15 -0.33 7.12 -3.54
N LYS A 16 0.11 6.97 -2.32
CA LYS A 16 0.35 5.70 -1.60
C LYS A 16 -0.84 4.74 -1.71
N SER A 17 -2.00 5.12 -1.19
CA SER A 17 -3.21 4.28 -1.17
C SER A 17 -3.67 3.86 -2.57
N ASN A 18 -3.54 4.76 -3.56
CA ASN A 18 -3.83 4.43 -4.96
C ASN A 18 -2.86 3.36 -5.48
N LEU A 19 -1.57 3.50 -5.18
CA LEU A 19 -0.57 2.50 -5.56
C LEU A 19 -0.81 1.18 -4.83
N SER A 20 -1.09 1.19 -3.52
CA SER A 20 -1.40 -0.01 -2.72
C SER A 20 -2.54 -0.83 -3.30
N ALA A 21 -3.66 -0.17 -3.60
CA ALA A 21 -4.83 -0.83 -4.17
C ALA A 21 -4.54 -1.41 -5.57
N ASN A 22 -3.87 -0.66 -6.43
CA ASN A 22 -3.58 -1.09 -7.79
C ASN A 22 -2.51 -2.20 -7.84
N LEU A 23 -1.50 -2.18 -6.97
CA LEU A 23 -0.54 -3.28 -6.80
C LEU A 23 -1.24 -4.57 -6.36
N ALA A 24 -2.15 -4.47 -5.38
CA ALA A 24 -2.93 -5.62 -4.93
C ALA A 24 -3.76 -6.25 -6.07
N VAL A 25 -4.35 -5.39 -6.93
CA VAL A 25 -5.08 -5.88 -8.10
C VAL A 25 -4.14 -6.55 -9.11
N CYS A 26 -2.97 -5.96 -9.41
CA CYS A 26 -2.00 -6.58 -10.33
C CYS A 26 -1.58 -7.96 -9.84
N LEU A 27 -1.20 -8.10 -8.56
CA LEU A 27 -0.85 -9.39 -7.96
C LEU A 27 -2.01 -10.38 -8.04
N ALA A 28 -3.22 -9.94 -7.73
CA ALA A 28 -4.39 -10.81 -7.78
C ALA A 28 -4.80 -11.20 -9.21
N MET A 29 -4.51 -10.37 -10.22
CA MET A 29 -4.69 -10.72 -11.63
C MET A 29 -3.75 -11.86 -12.07
N GLU A 30 -2.66 -12.11 -11.35
CA GLU A 30 -1.78 -13.28 -11.53
C GLU A 30 -2.26 -14.51 -10.75
N GLY A 31 -3.50 -14.50 -10.25
CA GLY A 31 -4.12 -15.60 -9.53
C GLY A 31 -3.81 -15.64 -8.04
N GLN A 32 -3.13 -14.61 -7.50
CA GLN A 32 -2.74 -14.57 -6.09
C GLN A 32 -3.93 -14.20 -5.17
N ARG A 33 -3.80 -14.60 -3.91
CA ARG A 33 -4.74 -14.31 -2.82
C ARG A 33 -4.15 -13.18 -1.98
N VAL A 34 -4.71 -12.00 -2.09
CA VAL A 34 -4.14 -10.75 -1.54
C VAL A 34 -5.06 -10.17 -0.48
N ALA A 35 -4.52 -9.80 0.67
CA ALA A 35 -5.21 -8.95 1.64
C ALA A 35 -4.59 -7.54 1.62
N VAL A 36 -5.44 -6.52 1.67
CA VAL A 36 -5.04 -5.12 1.78
C VAL A 36 -5.48 -4.59 3.13
N PHE A 37 -4.54 -4.05 3.90
CA PHE A 37 -4.79 -3.42 5.19
C PHE A 37 -4.64 -1.92 5.07
N ASP A 38 -5.70 -1.18 5.37
CA ASP A 38 -5.66 0.28 5.49
C ASP A 38 -5.27 0.64 6.91
N THR A 39 -3.98 0.89 7.14
CA THR A 39 -3.47 1.30 8.46
C THR A 39 -3.30 2.81 8.58
N ASP A 40 -3.72 3.60 7.59
CA ASP A 40 -3.86 5.05 7.72
C ASP A 40 -5.16 5.40 8.47
N LEU A 41 -5.20 5.09 9.76
CA LEU A 41 -6.39 5.22 10.61
C LEU A 41 -6.82 6.68 10.83
N ALA A 42 -5.95 7.62 10.52
CA ALA A 42 -6.21 9.05 10.61
C ALA A 42 -6.88 9.61 9.35
N SER A 43 -6.55 9.03 8.18
CA SER A 43 -7.04 9.48 6.88
C SER A 43 -7.25 8.30 5.92
N PRO A 44 -8.13 7.35 6.27
CA PRO A 44 -8.33 6.15 5.49
C PRO A 44 -8.92 6.45 4.10
N GLY A 45 -8.47 5.68 3.08
CA GLY A 45 -8.87 5.97 1.70
C GLY A 45 -8.91 4.77 0.75
N VAL A 46 -8.31 3.66 1.10
CA VAL A 46 -8.20 2.49 0.21
C VAL A 46 -9.58 1.92 -0.14
N HIS A 47 -10.53 1.94 0.79
CA HIS A 47 -11.89 1.43 0.61
C HIS A 47 -12.64 2.09 -0.55
N VAL A 48 -12.41 3.39 -0.78
CA VAL A 48 -13.04 4.14 -1.86
C VAL A 48 -12.62 3.58 -3.23
N LEU A 49 -11.34 3.21 -3.38
CA LEU A 49 -10.79 2.67 -4.62
C LEU A 49 -11.40 1.32 -4.99
N PHE A 50 -11.76 0.51 -4.01
CA PHE A 50 -12.46 -0.77 -4.20
C PHE A 50 -13.98 -0.63 -4.29
N GLY A 51 -14.53 0.60 -4.20
CA GLY A 51 -15.96 0.82 -4.17
C GLY A 51 -16.64 0.23 -2.93
N PHE A 52 -15.89 0.01 -1.85
CA PHE A 52 -16.41 -0.51 -0.60
C PHE A 52 -17.01 0.63 0.24
N SER A 53 -18.26 0.44 0.65
CA SER A 53 -18.94 1.34 1.58
C SER A 53 -19.46 0.50 2.75
N ALA A 54 -18.97 0.78 3.94
CA ALA A 54 -19.40 0.08 5.14
C ALA A 54 -20.86 0.36 5.48
N GLY A 55 -21.62 -0.69 5.69
CA GLY A 55 -22.97 -0.59 6.28
C GLY A 55 -22.92 -0.69 7.81
N ASP A 56 -24.08 -0.45 8.47
CA ASP A 56 -24.18 -0.40 9.95
C ASP A 56 -23.73 -1.69 10.67
N LYS A 57 -23.66 -2.81 9.96
CA LYS A 57 -23.28 -4.13 10.51
C LYS A 57 -21.86 -4.54 10.20
N ASP A 58 -21.19 -3.80 9.32
CA ASP A 58 -19.84 -4.13 8.91
C ASP A 58 -18.84 -3.70 9.99
N LEU A 59 -18.03 -4.65 10.41
CA LEU A 59 -16.93 -4.39 11.33
C LEU A 59 -15.70 -3.96 10.54
N LEU A 60 -14.98 -2.99 11.07
CA LEU A 60 -13.79 -2.41 10.44
C LEU A 60 -12.57 -2.66 11.32
N ILE A 61 -11.38 -2.36 10.81
CA ILE A 61 -10.12 -2.56 11.56
C ILE A 61 -10.15 -1.85 12.93
N ASN A 62 -10.84 -0.71 13.04
CA ASN A 62 -11.06 0.01 14.30
C ASN A 62 -11.80 -0.83 15.34
N ASP A 63 -12.74 -1.68 14.93
CA ASP A 63 -13.48 -2.55 15.84
C ASP A 63 -12.60 -3.69 16.38
N PHE A 64 -11.65 -4.18 15.59
CA PHE A 64 -10.61 -5.08 16.06
C PHE A 64 -9.70 -4.38 17.07
N LEU A 65 -9.16 -3.21 16.72
CA LEU A 65 -8.15 -2.51 17.51
C LEU A 65 -8.69 -1.99 18.84
N GLN A 66 -9.91 -1.46 18.86
CA GLN A 66 -10.50 -0.79 20.03
C GLN A 66 -11.50 -1.65 20.82
N ASN A 67 -12.23 -2.53 20.13
CA ASN A 67 -13.36 -3.25 20.70
C ASN A 67 -13.12 -4.76 20.82
N GLY A 68 -11.91 -5.23 20.48
CA GLY A 68 -11.52 -6.64 20.60
C GLY A 68 -12.30 -7.59 19.70
N LYS A 69 -12.89 -7.08 18.62
CA LYS A 69 -13.58 -7.95 17.65
C LYS A 69 -12.57 -8.81 16.90
N PRO A 70 -12.94 -10.02 16.45
CA PRO A 70 -12.03 -10.85 15.65
C PRO A 70 -11.64 -10.15 14.35
N ILE A 71 -10.34 -10.15 14.00
CA ILE A 71 -9.85 -9.51 12.76
C ILE A 71 -10.55 -10.07 11.51
N LYS A 72 -10.81 -11.37 11.48
CA LYS A 72 -11.52 -12.03 10.38
C LYS A 72 -12.92 -11.43 10.10
N SER A 73 -13.57 -10.89 11.12
CA SER A 73 -14.87 -10.22 10.97
C SER A 73 -14.74 -8.78 10.46
N CYS A 74 -13.52 -8.24 10.44
CA CYS A 74 -13.21 -6.89 9.99
C CYS A 74 -12.61 -6.87 8.57
N VAL A 75 -12.61 -8.01 7.87
CA VAL A 75 -12.04 -8.18 6.54
C VAL A 75 -13.13 -8.57 5.55
N HIS A 76 -13.21 -7.84 4.44
CA HIS A 76 -14.28 -7.95 3.46
C HIS A 76 -13.76 -8.38 2.09
N ASP A 77 -14.44 -9.33 1.42
CA ASP A 77 -14.12 -9.70 0.03
C ASP A 77 -14.53 -8.58 -0.92
N VAL A 78 -13.56 -7.89 -1.47
CA VAL A 78 -13.73 -6.79 -2.43
C VAL A 78 -13.24 -7.17 -3.82
N THR A 79 -13.15 -8.44 -4.14
CA THR A 79 -12.57 -8.97 -5.36
C THR A 79 -13.32 -8.48 -6.61
N PRO A 80 -12.70 -7.70 -7.52
CA PRO A 80 -13.29 -7.31 -8.78
C PRO A 80 -13.60 -8.51 -9.69
N SER A 81 -14.57 -8.38 -10.59
CA SER A 81 -14.96 -9.46 -11.50
C SER A 81 -13.82 -9.93 -12.39
N ALA A 82 -12.98 -9.01 -12.88
CA ALA A 82 -11.80 -9.34 -13.69
C ALA A 82 -10.80 -10.19 -12.90
N VAL A 83 -10.54 -9.87 -11.64
CA VAL A 83 -9.67 -10.62 -10.74
C VAL A 83 -10.25 -12.01 -10.46
N LYS A 84 -11.57 -12.12 -10.24
CA LYS A 84 -12.25 -13.42 -10.10
C LYS A 84 -12.08 -14.31 -11.33
N ALA A 85 -12.17 -13.73 -12.53
CA ALA A 85 -11.94 -14.43 -13.78
C ALA A 85 -10.50 -14.96 -13.90
N ALA A 86 -9.52 -14.24 -13.36
CA ALA A 86 -8.12 -14.63 -13.26
C ALA A 86 -7.83 -15.58 -12.09
N LYS A 87 -8.84 -16.05 -11.36
CA LYS A 87 -8.77 -16.93 -10.17
C LYS A 87 -8.09 -16.32 -8.95
N GLY A 88 -7.80 -15.04 -8.95
CA GLY A 88 -7.31 -14.32 -7.80
C GLY A 88 -8.41 -13.91 -6.81
N ARG A 89 -8.01 -13.41 -5.65
CA ARG A 89 -8.90 -12.90 -4.61
C ARG A 89 -8.30 -11.69 -3.94
N ILE A 90 -9.17 -10.74 -3.55
CA ILE A 90 -8.75 -9.58 -2.78
C ILE A 90 -9.66 -9.41 -1.58
N TRP A 91 -9.07 -9.32 -0.41
CA TRP A 91 -9.74 -8.94 0.83
C TRP A 91 -9.24 -7.58 1.29
N LEU A 92 -10.12 -6.79 1.84
CA LEU A 92 -9.81 -5.47 2.40
C LEU A 92 -10.13 -5.46 3.90
N ALA A 93 -9.17 -5.03 4.71
CA ALA A 93 -9.35 -4.61 6.08
C ALA A 93 -9.45 -3.08 6.11
N PRO A 94 -10.66 -2.50 5.95
CA PRO A 94 -10.81 -1.06 5.82
C PRO A 94 -10.81 -0.38 7.18
N ALA A 95 -10.27 0.85 7.24
CA ALA A 95 -10.40 1.70 8.40
C ALA A 95 -11.68 2.57 8.35
N SER A 96 -12.13 3.01 9.52
CA SER A 96 -13.37 3.78 9.65
C SER A 96 -13.20 5.25 9.28
N MET A 97 -14.18 5.79 8.58
CA MET A 97 -14.32 7.24 8.32
C MET A 97 -15.14 7.97 9.39
N GLU A 98 -15.63 7.27 10.40
CA GLU A 98 -16.38 7.89 11.49
C GLU A 98 -15.46 8.75 12.37
N SER A 99 -15.78 10.03 12.51
CA SER A 99 -14.97 11.00 13.25
C SER A 99 -14.71 10.58 14.71
N ASP A 100 -15.69 9.96 15.35
CA ASP A 100 -15.56 9.51 16.74
C ASP A 100 -14.59 8.34 16.88
N LYS A 101 -14.60 7.39 15.93
CA LYS A 101 -13.64 6.26 15.90
C LYS A 101 -12.22 6.74 15.58
N ILE A 102 -12.09 7.66 14.63
CA ILE A 102 -10.80 8.30 14.32
C ILE A 102 -10.28 9.06 15.54
N ALA A 103 -11.09 9.94 16.12
CA ALA A 103 -10.69 10.73 17.29
C ALA A 103 -10.32 9.85 18.49
N LYS A 104 -11.00 8.72 18.68
CA LYS A 104 -10.71 7.77 19.75
C LYS A 104 -9.34 7.12 19.53
N ILE A 105 -9.07 6.59 18.34
CA ILE A 105 -7.81 5.92 18.04
C ILE A 105 -6.60 6.88 18.11
N LEU A 106 -6.77 8.11 17.65
CA LEU A 106 -5.72 9.14 17.74
C LEU A 106 -5.40 9.56 19.19
N ARG A 107 -6.38 9.47 20.09
CA ARG A 107 -6.23 9.85 21.49
C ARG A 107 -5.70 8.72 22.37
N GLU A 108 -6.20 7.51 22.15
CA GLU A 108 -5.92 6.34 22.99
C GLU A 108 -4.80 5.47 22.43
N GLY A 109 -4.47 5.60 21.13
CA GLY A 109 -3.55 4.71 20.44
C GLY A 109 -4.15 3.31 20.27
N TYR A 110 -3.31 2.38 19.86
CA TYR A 110 -3.60 0.96 19.78
C TYR A 110 -2.32 0.12 19.82
N GLU A 111 -2.46 -1.15 20.14
CA GLU A 111 -1.34 -2.09 20.15
C GLU A 111 -1.01 -2.58 18.74
N VAL A 112 0.04 -2.02 18.13
CA VAL A 112 0.43 -2.34 16.73
C VAL A 112 0.91 -3.79 16.61
N GLU A 113 1.61 -4.30 17.61
CA GLU A 113 2.05 -5.71 17.67
C GLU A 113 0.87 -6.67 17.52
N ARG A 114 -0.24 -6.37 18.20
CA ARG A 114 -1.47 -7.15 18.10
C ARG A 114 -2.05 -7.16 16.68
N LEU A 115 -1.91 -6.04 15.95
CA LEU A 115 -2.34 -5.99 14.55
C LEU A 115 -1.46 -6.89 13.68
N ASN A 116 -0.14 -6.88 13.91
CA ASN A 116 0.80 -7.73 13.19
C ASN A 116 0.49 -9.22 13.41
N ASP A 117 0.26 -9.63 14.66
CA ASP A 117 -0.14 -11.02 14.99
C ASP A 117 -1.44 -11.41 14.27
N ALA A 118 -2.43 -10.53 14.28
CA ALA A 118 -3.71 -10.78 13.62
C ALA A 118 -3.60 -10.86 12.09
N ILE A 119 -2.65 -10.14 11.47
CA ILE A 119 -2.34 -10.28 10.05
C ILE A 119 -1.86 -11.70 9.75
N PHE A 120 -0.96 -12.24 10.56
CA PHE A 120 -0.45 -13.60 10.37
C PHE A 120 -1.52 -14.67 10.60
N ASP A 121 -2.43 -14.49 11.57
CA ASP A 121 -3.58 -15.39 11.74
C ASP A 121 -4.48 -15.42 10.51
N LEU A 122 -4.73 -14.27 9.87
CA LEU A 122 -5.51 -14.20 8.64
C LEU A 122 -4.83 -14.87 7.44
N VAL A 123 -3.51 -14.89 7.41
CA VAL A 123 -2.74 -15.57 6.34
C VAL A 123 -3.13 -17.03 6.26
N GLU A 124 -3.18 -17.71 7.40
CA GLU A 124 -3.56 -19.14 7.44
C GLU A 124 -5.03 -19.34 7.12
N ASP A 125 -5.90 -18.55 7.71
CA ASP A 125 -7.35 -18.63 7.55
C ASP A 125 -7.81 -18.41 6.11
N LEU A 126 -7.27 -17.41 5.45
CA LEU A 126 -7.63 -17.02 4.09
C LEU A 126 -6.68 -17.59 3.03
N LYS A 127 -5.63 -18.32 3.44
CA LYS A 127 -4.56 -18.87 2.57
C LYS A 127 -4.00 -17.78 1.67
N LEU A 128 -3.55 -16.68 2.30
CA LEU A 128 -3.03 -15.53 1.57
C LEU A 128 -1.65 -15.82 1.00
N ASP A 129 -1.44 -15.35 -0.23
CA ASP A 129 -0.12 -15.31 -0.86
C ASP A 129 0.57 -13.98 -0.57
N TYR A 130 -0.21 -12.90 -0.49
CA TYR A 130 0.28 -11.54 -0.23
C TYR A 130 -0.55 -10.80 0.82
N VAL A 131 0.15 -9.98 1.58
CA VAL A 131 -0.41 -8.91 2.42
C VAL A 131 0.16 -7.59 1.93
N VAL A 132 -0.70 -6.64 1.59
CA VAL A 132 -0.33 -5.25 1.24
C VAL A 132 -0.77 -4.34 2.37
N ILE A 133 0.16 -3.64 2.99
CA ILE A 133 -0.11 -2.69 4.08
C ILE A 133 0.01 -1.27 3.54
N ASP A 134 -1.12 -0.55 3.48
CA ASP A 134 -1.13 0.89 3.20
C ASP A 134 -0.90 1.65 4.49
N THR A 135 0.31 2.16 4.69
CA THR A 135 0.73 2.76 5.96
C THR A 135 0.30 4.22 6.10
N HIS A 136 0.28 4.73 7.32
CA HIS A 136 0.18 6.18 7.56
C HIS A 136 1.46 6.90 7.05
N PRO A 137 1.37 8.11 6.49
CA PRO A 137 2.56 8.86 6.08
C PRO A 137 3.38 9.33 7.30
N GLY A 138 4.70 9.44 7.11
CA GLY A 138 5.63 9.86 8.15
C GLY A 138 6.22 8.69 8.93
N ILE A 139 7.11 9.02 9.88
CA ILE A 139 7.78 8.02 10.71
C ILE A 139 7.16 8.06 12.11
N ASN A 140 6.42 7.02 12.45
CA ASN A 140 5.83 6.80 13.76
C ASN A 140 5.95 5.31 14.12
N GLU A 141 5.56 4.94 15.32
CA GLU A 141 5.64 3.56 15.82
C GLU A 141 4.91 2.57 14.90
N GLU A 142 3.73 2.93 14.42
CA GLU A 142 2.91 2.11 13.52
C GLU A 142 3.62 1.80 12.20
N THR A 143 4.21 2.84 11.59
CA THR A 143 4.94 2.69 10.33
C THR A 143 6.24 1.91 10.49
N LEU A 144 6.92 2.07 11.62
CA LEU A 144 8.13 1.30 11.94
C LEU A 144 7.84 -0.18 12.09
N LEU A 145 6.80 -0.55 12.84
CA LEU A 145 6.43 -1.94 13.06
C LEU A 145 5.88 -2.61 11.80
N SER A 146 5.06 -1.90 11.01
CA SER A 146 4.60 -2.41 9.71
C SER A 146 5.76 -2.60 8.73
N THR A 147 6.75 -1.71 8.75
CA THR A 147 7.95 -1.80 7.92
C THR A 147 8.82 -2.98 8.35
N ALA A 148 8.98 -3.20 9.64
CA ALA A 148 9.84 -4.25 10.19
C ALA A 148 9.37 -5.68 9.86
N ILE A 149 8.06 -5.89 9.65
CA ILE A 149 7.51 -7.21 9.26
C ILE A 149 7.48 -7.44 7.75
N SER A 150 7.92 -6.46 6.95
CA SER A 150 7.76 -6.49 5.49
C SER A 150 8.91 -7.23 4.80
N ASP A 151 8.58 -8.11 3.86
CA ASP A 151 9.54 -8.72 2.92
C ASP A 151 10.03 -7.67 1.92
N ALA A 152 9.17 -6.71 1.54
CA ALA A 152 9.54 -5.59 0.70
C ALA A 152 8.79 -4.31 1.08
N LEU A 153 9.51 -3.21 1.08
CA LEU A 153 9.00 -1.85 1.26
C LEU A 153 8.93 -1.15 -0.10
N VAL A 154 7.76 -0.63 -0.44
CA VAL A 154 7.54 0.26 -1.58
C VAL A 154 7.50 1.70 -1.05
N MET A 155 8.62 2.40 -1.17
CA MET A 155 8.77 3.78 -0.73
C MET A 155 8.33 4.73 -1.83
N VAL A 156 7.22 5.45 -1.62
CA VAL A 156 6.61 6.34 -2.60
C VAL A 156 6.97 7.79 -2.31
N MET A 157 7.51 8.48 -3.30
CA MET A 157 7.87 9.91 -3.21
C MET A 157 7.42 10.67 -4.46
N ARG A 158 7.31 11.99 -4.33
CA ARG A 158 7.20 12.92 -5.47
C ARG A 158 8.58 13.51 -5.77
N PRO A 159 8.81 13.99 -7.00
CA PRO A 159 10.10 14.57 -7.38
C PRO A 159 10.27 16.02 -6.88
N ASP A 160 9.94 16.29 -5.60
CA ASP A 160 10.10 17.61 -4.96
C ASP A 160 11.08 17.57 -3.78
N SER A 161 11.71 18.72 -3.48
CA SER A 161 12.81 18.80 -2.51
C SER A 161 12.42 18.36 -1.09
N GLN A 162 11.16 18.54 -0.69
CA GLN A 162 10.71 18.14 0.65
C GLN A 162 10.55 16.61 0.74
N ASP A 163 10.05 15.98 -0.33
CA ASP A 163 9.95 14.52 -0.39
C ASP A 163 11.35 13.89 -0.43
N TYR A 164 12.33 14.50 -1.11
CA TYR A 164 13.73 14.00 -1.10
C TYR A 164 14.30 13.94 0.31
N LEU A 165 14.17 15.03 1.09
CA LEU A 165 14.71 15.07 2.46
C LEU A 165 14.04 14.03 3.38
N GLY A 166 12.72 13.94 3.31
CA GLY A 166 11.97 13.02 4.15
C GLY A 166 12.18 11.56 3.76
N THR A 167 12.25 11.28 2.46
CA THR A 167 12.49 9.92 1.95
C THR A 167 13.88 9.42 2.35
N ALA A 168 14.91 10.28 2.37
CA ALA A 168 16.24 9.90 2.86
C ALA A 168 16.19 9.35 4.29
N VAL A 169 15.47 10.04 5.17
CA VAL A 169 15.31 9.58 6.56
C VAL A 169 14.53 8.27 6.63
N ALA A 170 13.46 8.14 5.83
CA ALA A 170 12.65 6.93 5.83
C ALA A 170 13.41 5.70 5.29
N ILE A 171 14.26 5.88 4.28
CA ILE A 171 15.15 4.83 3.77
C ILE A 171 16.16 4.41 4.84
N GLU A 172 16.85 5.36 5.48
CA GLU A 172 17.82 5.07 6.55
C GLU A 172 17.16 4.28 7.70
N VAL A 173 15.93 4.62 8.04
CA VAL A 173 15.18 3.89 9.06
C VAL A 173 14.85 2.47 8.59
N ALA A 174 14.39 2.30 7.34
CA ALA A 174 14.08 0.98 6.78
C ALA A 174 15.33 0.08 6.71
N GLU A 175 16.49 0.64 6.37
CA GLU A 175 17.78 -0.06 6.40
C GLU A 175 18.15 -0.52 7.82
N ARG A 176 17.93 0.32 8.83
CA ARG A 176 18.16 -0.02 10.24
C ARG A 176 17.20 -1.06 10.80
N LEU A 177 16.05 -1.23 10.17
CA LEU A 177 15.07 -2.28 10.48
C LEU A 177 15.34 -3.57 9.69
N ASP A 178 16.46 -3.63 8.96
CA ASP A 178 16.87 -4.78 8.16
C ASP A 178 15.79 -5.25 7.16
N VAL A 179 15.04 -4.29 6.56
CA VAL A 179 14.04 -4.61 5.53
C VAL A 179 14.72 -5.25 4.32
N PRO A 180 14.33 -6.47 3.93
CA PRO A 180 15.08 -7.22 2.91
C PRO A 180 15.14 -6.55 1.54
N GLN A 181 14.06 -5.85 1.15
CA GLN A 181 13.94 -5.19 -0.14
C GLN A 181 13.34 -3.80 0.00
N ILE A 182 14.06 -2.77 -0.43
CA ILE A 182 13.57 -1.39 -0.48
C ILE A 182 13.40 -0.99 -1.95
N ASN A 183 12.16 -0.72 -2.36
CA ASN A 183 11.78 -0.37 -3.73
C ASN A 183 11.31 1.09 -3.77
N LEU A 184 12.10 1.97 -4.37
CA LEU A 184 11.79 3.38 -4.45
C LEU A 184 10.94 3.68 -5.69
N VAL A 185 9.78 4.31 -5.49
CA VAL A 185 8.84 4.70 -6.53
C VAL A 185 8.70 6.21 -6.56
N VAL A 186 9.10 6.82 -7.67
CA VAL A 186 8.80 8.24 -7.93
C VAL A 186 7.43 8.32 -8.59
N ASN A 187 6.46 8.90 -7.90
CA ASN A 187 5.10 9.06 -8.40
C ASN A 187 4.79 10.52 -8.72
N LYS A 188 3.78 10.72 -9.57
CA LYS A 188 3.31 12.05 -9.99
C LYS A 188 4.42 12.87 -10.68
N LEU A 189 5.23 12.22 -11.52
CA LEU A 189 6.24 12.92 -12.31
C LEU A 189 5.55 13.85 -13.31
N PRO A 190 5.75 15.18 -13.21
CA PRO A 190 5.23 16.12 -14.23
C PRO A 190 5.95 15.96 -15.56
N ASP A 191 5.23 16.22 -16.66
CA ASP A 191 5.74 16.10 -18.05
C ASP A 191 6.94 17.00 -18.36
N CYS A 192 7.18 18.03 -17.53
CA CYS A 192 8.33 18.94 -17.70
C CYS A 192 9.65 18.35 -17.17
N PHE A 193 9.63 17.17 -16.54
CA PHE A 193 10.83 16.48 -16.07
C PHE A 193 11.15 15.28 -16.96
N GLU A 194 12.41 15.19 -17.38
CA GLU A 194 12.92 14.01 -18.07
C GLU A 194 13.12 12.85 -17.08
N PRO A 195 12.51 11.66 -17.30
CA PRO A 195 12.59 10.52 -16.37
C PRO A 195 14.02 10.11 -16.03
N ASP A 196 14.93 10.10 -17.01
CA ASP A 196 16.33 9.73 -16.79
C ASP A 196 17.08 10.72 -15.90
N SER A 197 16.76 12.02 -16.01
CA SER A 197 17.30 13.05 -15.11
C SER A 197 16.84 12.86 -13.66
N VAL A 198 15.55 12.50 -13.49
CA VAL A 198 15.01 12.19 -12.15
C VAL A 198 15.63 10.92 -11.59
N LYS A 199 15.79 9.89 -12.42
CA LYS A 199 16.44 8.63 -12.05
C LYS A 199 17.87 8.88 -11.54
N GLN A 200 18.65 9.67 -12.28
CA GLN A 200 20.00 10.03 -11.87
C GLN A 200 20.01 10.79 -10.54
N ARG A 201 19.14 11.81 -10.41
CA ARG A 201 19.04 12.60 -9.17
C ARG A 201 18.66 11.76 -7.95
N VAL A 202 17.76 10.80 -8.11
CA VAL A 202 17.36 9.87 -7.04
C VAL A 202 18.55 8.97 -6.67
N ASN A 203 19.24 8.42 -7.67
CA ASN A 203 20.41 7.59 -7.43
C ASN A 203 21.54 8.37 -6.71
N ASP A 204 21.80 9.61 -7.12
CA ASP A 204 22.81 10.46 -6.48
C ASP A 204 22.41 10.85 -5.03
N SER A 205 21.10 10.95 -4.74
CA SER A 205 20.61 11.36 -3.43
C SER A 205 20.55 10.22 -2.42
N PHE A 206 20.23 9.00 -2.87
CA PHE A 206 19.91 7.89 -1.97
C PHE A 206 20.77 6.65 -2.19
N ASN A 207 21.58 6.62 -3.24
CA ASN A 207 22.27 5.41 -3.72
C ASN A 207 21.27 4.25 -4.06
N TYR A 208 20.06 4.62 -4.45
CA TYR A 208 18.99 3.73 -4.92
C TYR A 208 18.57 4.13 -6.34
N THR A 209 18.46 3.15 -7.21
CA THR A 209 17.80 3.37 -8.51
C THR A 209 16.29 3.25 -8.32
N PRO A 210 15.47 4.21 -8.78
CA PRO A 210 14.03 4.06 -8.72
C PRO A 210 13.57 2.77 -9.41
N THR A 211 12.79 1.98 -8.70
CA THR A 211 12.18 0.75 -9.22
C THR A 211 11.11 1.06 -10.25
N ALA A 212 10.38 2.16 -10.04
CA ALA A 212 9.41 2.69 -10.99
C ALA A 212 9.35 4.22 -10.95
N ILE A 213 9.04 4.81 -12.10
CA ILE A 213 8.72 6.23 -12.24
C ILE A 213 7.36 6.33 -12.89
N LEU A 214 6.40 6.89 -12.15
CA LEU A 214 4.99 6.95 -12.52
C LEU A 214 4.62 8.39 -12.92
N PRO A 215 4.04 8.62 -14.10
CA PRO A 215 3.71 9.95 -14.56
C PRO A 215 2.57 10.57 -13.75
N LEU A 216 2.55 11.90 -13.66
CA LEU A 216 1.37 12.66 -13.29
C LEU A 216 0.40 12.61 -14.48
N SER A 217 -0.80 12.08 -14.26
CA SER A 217 -1.78 11.91 -15.33
C SER A 217 -3.09 12.61 -15.00
N ALA A 218 -3.59 13.40 -15.96
CA ALA A 218 -4.91 14.01 -15.89
C ALA A 218 -6.02 12.93 -15.91
N ASP A 219 -5.82 11.84 -16.66
CA ASP A 219 -6.79 10.75 -16.74
C ASP A 219 -6.97 10.06 -15.40
N LEU A 220 -5.87 9.83 -14.67
CA LEU A 220 -5.94 9.27 -13.31
C LEU A 220 -6.55 10.26 -12.31
N LEU A 221 -6.33 11.56 -12.47
CA LEU A 221 -7.00 12.58 -11.67
C LEU A 221 -8.51 12.61 -11.95
N ASN A 222 -8.90 12.40 -13.20
CA ASN A 222 -10.32 12.36 -13.62
C ASN A 222 -11.06 11.13 -13.07
N LEU A 223 -10.36 10.03 -12.74
CA LEU A 223 -10.96 8.92 -11.99
C LEU A 223 -11.40 9.35 -10.59
N ALA A 224 -10.83 10.44 -10.05
CA ALA A 224 -11.19 11.03 -8.76
C ALA A 224 -11.27 9.98 -7.61
N SER A 225 -10.38 8.99 -7.61
CA SER A 225 -10.38 7.81 -6.73
C SER A 225 -11.64 6.93 -6.86
N GLY A 226 -12.46 7.11 -7.90
CA GLY A 226 -13.69 6.36 -8.13
C GLY A 226 -13.51 4.97 -8.73
N GLY A 227 -12.27 4.41 -8.74
CA GLY A 227 -12.00 3.09 -9.29
C GLY A 227 -10.52 2.72 -9.27
N LEU A 228 -10.26 1.54 -9.78
CA LEU A 228 -8.93 0.93 -9.86
C LEU A 228 -8.32 1.20 -11.24
N ALA A 229 -7.32 2.07 -11.31
CA ALA A 229 -6.73 2.55 -12.57
C ALA A 229 -6.25 1.39 -13.46
N VAL A 230 -5.71 0.32 -12.88
CA VAL A 230 -5.24 -0.85 -13.63
C VAL A 230 -6.37 -1.63 -14.32
N LEU A 231 -7.62 -1.45 -13.91
CA LEU A 231 -8.80 -2.03 -14.52
C LEU A 231 -9.53 -1.05 -15.44
N GLU A 232 -9.62 0.22 -15.04
CA GLU A 232 -10.33 1.27 -15.77
C GLU A 232 -9.53 1.83 -16.94
N CYS A 233 -8.20 1.90 -16.82
CA CYS A 233 -7.27 2.43 -17.82
C CYS A 233 -6.14 1.43 -18.10
N PRO A 234 -6.43 0.21 -18.63
CA PRO A 234 -5.46 -0.89 -18.74
C PRO A 234 -4.26 -0.58 -19.65
N ASP A 235 -4.42 0.29 -20.62
CA ASP A 235 -3.39 0.64 -21.61
C ASP A 235 -2.63 1.94 -21.27
N HIS A 236 -2.97 2.59 -20.15
CA HIS A 236 -2.31 3.81 -19.72
C HIS A 236 -0.88 3.53 -19.26
N THR A 237 0.07 4.43 -19.54
CA THR A 237 1.49 4.30 -19.18
C THR A 237 1.71 4.08 -17.67
N TRP A 238 0.97 4.81 -16.84
CA TRP A 238 0.98 4.61 -15.39
C TRP A 238 0.59 3.17 -15.01
N THR A 239 -0.47 2.64 -15.62
CA THR A 239 -0.95 1.27 -15.41
C THR A 239 0.11 0.25 -15.80
N GLN A 240 0.76 0.45 -16.94
CA GLN A 240 1.82 -0.45 -17.37
C GLN A 240 2.99 -0.45 -16.39
N SER A 241 3.42 0.73 -15.93
CA SER A 241 4.50 0.85 -14.93
C SER A 241 4.15 0.19 -13.59
N VAL A 242 2.87 0.22 -13.18
CA VAL A 242 2.42 -0.48 -11.95
C VAL A 242 2.40 -2.00 -12.15
N LYS A 243 2.01 -2.49 -13.33
CA LYS A 243 2.09 -3.93 -13.67
C LYS A 243 3.54 -4.42 -13.66
N ASP A 244 4.45 -3.64 -14.25
CA ASP A 244 5.88 -3.98 -14.27
C ASP A 244 6.47 -3.99 -12.84
N LEU A 245 6.08 -3.01 -12.01
CA LEU A 245 6.46 -2.97 -10.60
C LEU A 245 5.93 -4.20 -9.84
N ALA A 246 4.66 -4.58 -10.03
CA ALA A 246 4.08 -5.75 -9.38
C ALA A 246 4.80 -7.04 -9.77
N SER A 247 5.11 -7.23 -11.06
CA SER A 247 5.86 -8.38 -11.57
C SER A 247 7.28 -8.42 -10.99
N LEU A 248 7.95 -7.28 -10.87
CA LEU A 248 9.28 -7.18 -10.27
C LEU A 248 9.23 -7.54 -8.77
N LEU A 249 8.29 -6.98 -8.02
CA LEU A 249 8.10 -7.30 -6.60
C LEU A 249 7.81 -8.80 -6.40
N HIS A 250 6.97 -9.38 -7.26
CA HIS A 250 6.68 -10.82 -7.22
C HIS A 250 7.96 -11.66 -7.42
N ALA A 251 8.79 -11.28 -8.39
CA ALA A 251 10.06 -11.97 -8.66
C ALA A 251 11.07 -11.82 -7.50
N GLN A 252 11.21 -10.61 -6.93
CA GLN A 252 12.14 -10.35 -5.83
C GLN A 252 11.80 -11.19 -4.60
N VAL A 253 10.55 -11.12 -4.12
CA VAL A 253 10.15 -11.82 -2.88
C VAL A 253 10.01 -13.34 -3.06
N SER A 254 9.90 -13.83 -4.30
CA SER A 254 9.91 -15.27 -4.59
C SER A 254 11.32 -15.87 -4.54
N ASN A 255 12.37 -15.06 -4.79
CA ASN A 255 13.76 -15.51 -4.81
C ASN A 255 14.47 -15.40 -3.44
N THR A 256 13.81 -14.86 -2.42
CA THR A 256 14.37 -14.67 -1.07
C THR A 256 14.11 -15.89 -0.16
N GLN A 257 13.97 -17.09 -0.74
CA GLN A 257 13.80 -18.38 -0.03
C GLN A 257 15.10 -19.13 0.10
#